data_32296bea196861d90b467af378c777eb
#
_entry.id   32296bea196861d90b467af378c777eb
#
_cell.length_a   1.000
_cell.length_b   1.000
_cell.length_c   1.000
_cell.angle_alpha   90.00
_cell.angle_beta   90.00
_cell.angle_gamma   90.00
#
_symmetry.space_group_name_H-M   'P 1'
#
loop_
_entity.id
_entity.type
_entity.pdbx_description
1 polymer ?
#
loop_
_entity_poly.entity_id
_entity_poly.type
_entity_poly.pdbx_seq_one_letter_code
_entity_poly.pdbx_strand_id
1 'polypeptide(L)'
;MWFTRVSLKNPVFATMVMLALVVLGLFSYQRLKVDQFPDIELPTLVVQMAYPGASPEIIETEVTRKVEEAVNTVAGISQLYSRSYEGNSVVIIQFNMSVDGRRAAEDVREKLSAIRPLMRDEVEDPRVLRFDPANRPIFSLALTSPDGSQSTQALTTYADQILRKRLENVEGVGSVNLVGGLKRQINVYLRPDALDALGLRAEQIAATVRTENQDQPAGSVRTRDRERVVQIDARLRTVEDFRRLVVATRNDQPIRLSQVADVVDGPQEIETLALLNGQRTLALEVLKSQGDNTLDVVTGLRAAITEITPSLPPGMKLDVVRDSSRPIRVSVQTVRATLIEGALLTIIIVFLFLNSWRSTVITGLTLPIALIGTFFFMNLFGFTINMITLMALTLSVGLLIDDAIVVRENIVRHVQMGKRPFDAAMDGTQEIGLAVLATTLSIVAVFLPIGFMGGIIGKFFHEFGITMVAAVLISMFVSFTLDPMLSSVWHDPEIEKHGQHAAPVTLYDKTIGRVTGWFDRLQDSMTESYQGALRWSLKHKLATLGVALATFVGSLFVLPLLGTVLVAVFTSPPSTSSPPMAPVSALFKSNAPMNAAPATENWVLKSAALANCPLDALASAWSRVEPGLPFR
;
A
#
# COMPACT_ATOMS: atom_id res chain seq x y z
N MET A 1 -20.85 23.02 -30.61
CA MET A 1 -19.90 21.89 -30.41
C MET A 1 -20.33 20.69 -31.25
N TRP A 2 -19.40 19.90 -31.79
CA TRP A 2 -19.71 18.75 -32.64
C TRP A 2 -20.43 17.66 -31.87
N PHE A 3 -19.95 17.28 -30.69
CA PHE A 3 -20.53 16.25 -29.84
C PHE A 3 -21.99 16.54 -29.48
N THR A 4 -22.29 17.75 -29.05
CA THR A 4 -23.67 18.19 -28.70
C THR A 4 -24.60 18.11 -29.90
N ARG A 5 -24.13 18.53 -31.08
CA ARG A 5 -24.93 18.45 -32.32
C ARG A 5 -25.25 17.00 -32.72
N VAL A 6 -24.29 16.09 -32.56
CA VAL A 6 -24.50 14.66 -32.84
C VAL A 6 -25.47 14.04 -31.84
N SER A 7 -25.32 14.33 -30.54
CA SER A 7 -26.20 13.79 -29.50
C SER A 7 -27.66 14.29 -29.61
N LEU A 8 -27.85 15.57 -29.91
CA LEU A 8 -29.18 16.15 -30.13
C LEU A 8 -29.88 15.60 -31.37
N LYS A 9 -29.15 15.37 -32.48
CA LYS A 9 -29.71 14.78 -33.70
C LYS A 9 -30.01 13.30 -33.60
N ASN A 10 -29.27 12.59 -32.74
CA ASN A 10 -29.38 11.14 -32.56
C ASN A 10 -29.49 10.76 -31.07
N PRO A 11 -30.63 11.01 -30.40
CA PRO A 11 -30.80 10.75 -28.96
C PRO A 11 -30.54 9.27 -28.59
N VAL A 12 -30.99 8.33 -29.44
CA VAL A 12 -30.77 6.89 -29.22
C VAL A 12 -29.28 6.55 -29.26
N PHE A 13 -28.50 7.13 -30.16
CA PHE A 13 -27.07 6.93 -30.22
C PHE A 13 -26.39 7.47 -28.93
N ALA A 14 -26.76 8.66 -28.49
CA ALA A 14 -26.20 9.25 -27.27
C ALA A 14 -26.52 8.40 -26.04
N THR A 15 -27.75 7.93 -25.88
CA THR A 15 -28.11 7.02 -24.76
C THR A 15 -27.37 5.71 -24.81
N MET A 16 -27.17 5.12 -26.00
CA MET A 16 -26.41 3.88 -26.15
C MET A 16 -24.93 4.07 -25.81
N VAL A 17 -24.32 5.18 -26.15
CA VAL A 17 -22.92 5.49 -25.77
C VAL A 17 -22.81 5.63 -24.25
N MET A 18 -23.75 6.32 -23.60
CA MET A 18 -23.77 6.43 -22.12
C MET A 18 -23.99 5.09 -21.45
N LEU A 19 -24.91 4.27 -21.96
CA LEU A 19 -25.15 2.93 -21.46
C LEU A 19 -23.91 2.04 -21.62
N ALA A 20 -23.24 2.11 -22.77
CA ALA A 20 -21.98 1.39 -23.00
C ALA A 20 -20.90 1.82 -22.01
N LEU A 21 -20.76 3.11 -21.72
CA LEU A 21 -19.82 3.63 -20.71
C LEU A 21 -20.12 3.07 -19.32
N VAL A 22 -21.40 3.04 -18.92
CA VAL A 22 -21.85 2.47 -17.64
C VAL A 22 -21.57 0.96 -17.58
N VAL A 23 -21.91 0.21 -18.61
CA VAL A 23 -21.69 -1.24 -18.65
C VAL A 23 -20.19 -1.57 -18.59
N LEU A 24 -19.37 -0.89 -19.39
CA LEU A 24 -17.91 -1.06 -19.37
C LEU A 24 -17.31 -0.67 -18.03
N GLY A 25 -17.80 0.41 -17.43
CA GLY A 25 -17.36 0.87 -16.11
C GLY A 25 -17.71 -0.11 -15.00
N LEU A 26 -18.93 -0.65 -14.96
CA LEU A 26 -19.35 -1.66 -13.99
C LEU A 26 -18.58 -2.98 -14.15
N PHE A 27 -18.35 -3.41 -15.38
CA PHE A 27 -17.53 -4.58 -15.67
C PHE A 27 -16.08 -4.38 -15.22
N SER A 28 -15.54 -3.19 -15.47
CA SER A 28 -14.19 -2.82 -15.02
C SER A 28 -14.10 -2.77 -13.49
N TYR A 29 -15.11 -2.20 -12.82
CA TYR A 29 -15.16 -2.16 -11.35
C TYR A 29 -15.04 -3.55 -10.71
N GLN A 30 -15.68 -4.57 -11.29
CA GLN A 30 -15.59 -5.95 -10.78
C GLN A 30 -14.20 -6.59 -10.98
N ARG A 31 -13.39 -6.06 -11.92
CA ARG A 31 -12.05 -6.57 -12.23
C ARG A 31 -10.93 -5.80 -11.54
N LEU A 32 -11.24 -4.59 -11.06
CA LEU A 32 -10.27 -3.77 -10.35
C LEU A 32 -9.87 -4.43 -9.03
N LYS A 33 -8.57 -4.59 -8.82
CA LYS A 33 -8.00 -5.09 -7.57
C LYS A 33 -8.14 -4.03 -6.49
N VAL A 34 -8.33 -4.46 -5.24
CA VAL A 34 -8.45 -3.56 -4.10
C VAL A 34 -7.27 -3.78 -3.16
N ASP A 35 -6.47 -2.74 -3.00
CA ASP A 35 -5.26 -2.74 -2.20
C ASP A 35 -5.18 -1.54 -1.26
N GLN A 36 -4.22 -1.53 -0.35
CA GLN A 36 -3.98 -0.39 0.53
C GLN A 36 -3.29 0.75 -0.22
N PHE A 37 -2.27 0.43 -1.01
CA PHE A 37 -1.45 1.37 -1.78
C PHE A 37 -1.41 0.99 -3.25
N PRO A 38 -1.03 1.93 -4.14
CA PRO A 38 -0.78 1.62 -5.54
C PRO A 38 0.28 0.53 -5.70
N ASP A 39 0.15 -0.28 -6.74
CA ASP A 39 1.16 -1.28 -7.11
C ASP A 39 2.34 -0.58 -7.79
N ILE A 40 3.35 -0.21 -7.00
CA ILE A 40 4.52 0.52 -7.46
C ILE A 40 5.77 -0.36 -7.39
N GLU A 41 6.45 -0.51 -8.51
CA GLU A 41 7.77 -1.11 -8.55
C GLU A 41 8.82 -0.04 -8.22
N LEU A 42 9.58 -0.26 -7.14
CA LEU A 42 10.76 0.53 -6.82
C LEU A 42 11.99 -0.22 -7.33
N PRO A 43 12.86 0.40 -8.11
CA PRO A 43 14.08 -0.23 -8.61
C PRO A 43 15.15 -0.26 -7.51
N THR A 44 14.86 -1.00 -6.45
CA THR A 44 15.75 -1.22 -5.30
C THR A 44 15.99 -2.71 -5.12
N LEU A 45 17.25 -3.12 -5.06
CA LEU A 45 17.67 -4.48 -4.83
C LEU A 45 18.36 -4.60 -3.47
N VAL A 46 18.15 -5.74 -2.83
CA VAL A 46 18.82 -6.12 -1.58
C VAL A 46 19.61 -7.40 -1.85
N VAL A 47 20.92 -7.29 -1.73
CA VAL A 47 21.82 -8.45 -1.80
C VAL A 47 22.16 -8.87 -0.39
N GLN A 48 21.90 -10.13 -0.06
CA GLN A 48 22.25 -10.74 1.22
C GLN A 48 23.25 -11.87 1.00
N MET A 49 24.30 -11.89 1.80
CA MET A 49 25.30 -12.96 1.80
C MET A 49 25.62 -13.35 3.24
N ALA A 50 25.41 -14.62 3.57
CA ALA A 50 25.73 -15.16 4.88
C ALA A 50 27.15 -15.71 4.90
N TYR A 51 27.86 -15.44 6.00
CA TYR A 51 29.13 -16.03 6.36
C TYR A 51 29.09 -16.41 7.84
N PRO A 52 28.50 -17.56 8.19
CA PRO A 52 28.26 -17.96 9.57
C PRO A 52 29.54 -17.94 10.43
N GLY A 53 29.46 -17.34 11.63
CA GLY A 53 30.56 -17.28 12.57
C GLY A 53 31.62 -16.20 12.29
N ALA A 54 31.47 -15.39 11.23
CA ALA A 54 32.39 -14.31 10.94
C ALA A 54 32.00 -13.02 11.69
N SER A 55 33.00 -12.30 12.23
CA SER A 55 32.77 -10.98 12.84
C SER A 55 32.39 -9.92 11.79
N PRO A 56 31.74 -8.80 12.19
CA PRO A 56 31.36 -7.73 11.24
C PRO A 56 32.54 -7.18 10.44
N GLU A 57 33.76 -7.11 11.02
CA GLU A 57 34.96 -6.63 10.34
C GLU A 57 35.43 -7.61 9.25
N ILE A 58 35.33 -8.93 9.52
CA ILE A 58 35.64 -9.96 8.53
C ILE A 58 34.60 -9.91 7.41
N ILE A 59 33.31 -9.78 7.75
CA ILE A 59 32.22 -9.64 6.76
C ILE A 59 32.47 -8.43 5.87
N GLU A 60 32.84 -7.28 6.46
CA GLU A 60 33.12 -6.07 5.69
C GLU A 60 34.25 -6.29 4.69
N THR A 61 35.36 -6.84 5.11
CA THR A 61 36.57 -6.96 4.28
C THR A 61 36.47 -8.09 3.25
N GLU A 62 35.93 -9.25 3.64
CA GLU A 62 35.94 -10.46 2.80
C GLU A 62 34.69 -10.60 1.93
N VAL A 63 33.59 -9.97 2.31
CA VAL A 63 32.30 -10.11 1.61
C VAL A 63 31.77 -8.77 1.12
N THR A 64 31.47 -7.84 2.03
CA THR A 64 30.73 -6.62 1.70
C THR A 64 31.49 -5.76 0.68
N ARG A 65 32.77 -5.50 0.88
CA ARG A 65 33.60 -4.69 -0.02
C ARG A 65 33.70 -5.32 -1.43
N LYS A 66 33.89 -6.63 -1.51
CA LYS A 66 33.94 -7.34 -2.81
C LYS A 66 32.61 -7.23 -3.56
N VAL A 67 31.48 -7.33 -2.83
CA VAL A 67 30.14 -7.15 -3.41
C VAL A 67 29.95 -5.73 -3.90
N GLU A 68 30.32 -4.71 -3.08
CA GLU A 68 30.22 -3.31 -3.46
C GLU A 68 31.02 -2.99 -4.72
N GLU A 69 32.28 -3.44 -4.79
CA GLU A 69 33.14 -3.24 -5.96
C GLU A 69 32.55 -3.86 -7.23
N ALA A 70 32.04 -5.09 -7.12
CA ALA A 70 31.45 -5.78 -8.26
C ALA A 70 30.15 -5.08 -8.74
N VAL A 71 29.27 -4.75 -7.81
CA VAL A 71 27.96 -4.18 -8.11
C VAL A 71 28.06 -2.73 -8.58
N ASN A 72 29.03 -1.94 -8.08
CA ASN A 72 29.22 -0.54 -8.48
C ASN A 72 29.48 -0.35 -9.98
N THR A 73 29.81 -1.42 -10.69
CA THR A 73 29.97 -1.42 -12.16
C THR A 73 28.64 -1.50 -12.93
N VAL A 74 27.53 -1.76 -12.25
CA VAL A 74 26.20 -1.87 -12.88
C VAL A 74 25.66 -0.46 -13.19
N ALA A 75 25.15 -0.28 -14.40
CA ALA A 75 24.67 1.02 -14.86
C ALA A 75 23.36 1.43 -14.15
N GLY A 76 23.21 2.72 -13.91
CA GLY A 76 21.97 3.31 -13.40
C GLY A 76 21.80 3.26 -11.89
N ILE A 77 22.82 2.92 -11.13
CA ILE A 77 22.81 3.02 -9.67
C ILE A 77 22.74 4.50 -9.27
N SER A 78 21.79 4.81 -8.39
CA SER A 78 21.62 6.12 -7.77
C SER A 78 22.31 6.19 -6.40
N GLN A 79 22.12 5.15 -5.58
CA GLN A 79 22.72 5.06 -4.24
C GLN A 79 23.01 3.60 -3.90
N LEU A 80 24.08 3.39 -3.15
CA LEU A 80 24.49 2.08 -2.66
C LEU A 80 24.78 2.18 -1.16
N TYR A 81 24.12 1.33 -0.38
CA TYR A 81 24.32 1.23 1.06
C TYR A 81 24.66 -0.20 1.44
N SER A 82 25.57 -0.36 2.36
CA SER A 82 25.90 -1.67 2.89
C SER A 82 25.86 -1.69 4.42
N ARG A 83 25.61 -2.86 4.97
CA ARG A 83 25.66 -3.13 6.41
C ARG A 83 26.25 -4.50 6.64
N SER A 84 27.32 -4.54 7.43
CA SER A 84 27.97 -5.78 7.85
C SER A 84 27.53 -6.09 9.28
N TYR A 85 26.90 -7.24 9.46
CA TYR A 85 26.48 -7.78 10.75
C TYR A 85 27.32 -9.01 11.07
N GLU A 86 27.25 -9.48 12.30
CA GLU A 86 27.80 -10.81 12.63
C GLU A 86 27.13 -11.88 11.77
N GLY A 87 27.92 -12.62 11.02
CA GLY A 87 27.47 -13.69 10.14
C GLY A 87 26.74 -13.28 8.86
N ASN A 88 26.53 -11.98 8.58
CA ASN A 88 25.73 -11.59 7.40
C ASN A 88 26.09 -10.21 6.83
N SER A 89 26.18 -10.14 5.50
CA SER A 89 26.32 -8.89 4.74
C SER A 89 25.01 -8.56 4.04
N VAL A 90 24.59 -7.28 4.12
CA VAL A 90 23.42 -6.76 3.42
C VAL A 90 23.82 -5.54 2.62
N VAL A 91 23.69 -5.62 1.29
CA VAL A 91 23.97 -4.52 0.37
C VAL A 91 22.67 -4.08 -0.29
N ILE A 92 22.30 -2.82 -0.13
CA ILE A 92 21.08 -2.23 -0.68
C ILE A 92 21.47 -1.33 -1.84
N ILE A 93 20.93 -1.62 -3.02
CA ILE A 93 21.25 -0.93 -4.26
C ILE A 93 19.99 -0.24 -4.75
N GLN A 94 20.02 1.07 -4.79
CA GLN A 94 18.94 1.89 -5.34
C GLN A 94 19.33 2.35 -6.74
N PHE A 95 18.47 2.07 -7.72
CA PHE A 95 18.65 2.51 -9.09
C PHE A 95 17.80 3.74 -9.39
N ASN A 96 18.12 4.42 -10.47
CA ASN A 96 17.29 5.50 -11.00
C ASN A 96 15.90 4.95 -11.38
N MET A 97 14.85 5.74 -11.19
CA MET A 97 13.45 5.32 -11.43
C MET A 97 13.14 4.91 -12.88
N SER A 98 14.02 5.21 -13.82
CA SER A 98 13.92 4.80 -15.23
C SER A 98 14.45 3.39 -15.50
N VAL A 99 15.13 2.76 -14.52
CA VAL A 99 15.72 1.42 -14.66
C VAL A 99 14.68 0.36 -14.35
N ASP A 100 14.59 -0.66 -15.20
CA ASP A 100 13.78 -1.84 -14.94
C ASP A 100 14.42 -2.68 -13.83
N GLY A 101 13.70 -2.85 -12.71
CA GLY A 101 14.19 -3.60 -11.55
C GLY A 101 14.44 -5.09 -11.82
N ARG A 102 13.80 -5.70 -12.82
CA ARG A 102 14.03 -7.10 -13.21
C ARG A 102 15.37 -7.22 -13.91
N ARG A 103 15.62 -6.38 -14.90
CA ARG A 103 16.87 -6.34 -15.65
C ARG A 103 18.05 -6.00 -14.72
N ALA A 104 17.88 -5.00 -13.85
CA ALA A 104 18.90 -4.66 -12.85
C ALA A 104 19.24 -5.86 -11.93
N ALA A 105 18.23 -6.67 -11.55
CA ALA A 105 18.48 -7.86 -10.74
C ALA A 105 19.25 -8.96 -11.48
N GLU A 106 19.06 -9.09 -12.79
CA GLU A 106 19.82 -10.01 -13.65
C GLU A 106 21.28 -9.54 -13.76
N ASP A 107 21.51 -8.26 -14.06
CA ASP A 107 22.84 -7.66 -14.15
C ASP A 107 23.62 -7.81 -12.83
N VAL A 108 22.96 -7.55 -11.69
CA VAL A 108 23.56 -7.72 -10.35
C VAL A 108 23.91 -9.20 -10.10
N ARG A 109 23.03 -10.15 -10.43
CA ARG A 109 23.33 -11.59 -10.27
C ARG A 109 24.52 -12.02 -11.12
N GLU A 110 24.62 -11.53 -12.35
CA GLU A 110 25.77 -11.80 -13.23
C GLU A 110 27.07 -11.34 -12.57
N LYS A 111 27.13 -10.11 -12.07
CA LYS A 111 28.30 -9.56 -11.39
C LYS A 111 28.67 -10.33 -10.12
N LEU A 112 27.67 -10.71 -9.32
CA LEU A 112 27.88 -11.50 -8.11
C LEU A 112 28.39 -12.92 -8.43
N SER A 113 27.87 -13.53 -9.48
CA SER A 113 28.35 -14.85 -9.93
C SER A 113 29.83 -14.82 -10.36
N ALA A 114 30.26 -13.72 -10.98
CA ALA A 114 31.66 -13.56 -11.40
C ALA A 114 32.64 -13.47 -10.21
N ILE A 115 32.22 -12.90 -9.08
CA ILE A 115 33.08 -12.75 -7.89
C ILE A 115 32.95 -13.93 -6.90
N ARG A 116 31.97 -14.80 -7.05
CA ARG A 116 31.76 -15.95 -6.14
C ARG A 116 32.99 -16.85 -5.99
N PRO A 117 33.74 -17.21 -7.08
CA PRO A 117 34.97 -17.99 -6.95
C PRO A 117 36.11 -17.26 -6.23
N LEU A 118 36.04 -15.95 -6.06
CA LEU A 118 37.05 -15.15 -5.34
C LEU A 118 36.77 -15.05 -3.84
N MET A 119 35.64 -15.59 -3.40
CA MET A 119 35.23 -15.64 -1.99
C MET A 119 35.60 -17.00 -1.39
N ARG A 120 35.60 -17.05 -0.06
CA ARG A 120 35.83 -18.30 0.67
C ARG A 120 34.68 -19.27 0.48
N ASP A 121 34.95 -20.57 0.60
CA ASP A 121 33.93 -21.62 0.43
C ASP A 121 32.85 -21.57 1.52
N GLU A 122 33.17 -21.05 2.72
CA GLU A 122 32.25 -20.93 3.85
C GLU A 122 31.21 -19.80 3.66
N VAL A 123 31.43 -18.90 2.71
CA VAL A 123 30.44 -17.85 2.37
C VAL A 123 29.31 -18.48 1.58
N GLU A 124 28.09 -18.29 2.00
CA GLU A 124 26.90 -18.79 1.28
C GLU A 124 26.68 -18.03 -0.04
N ASP A 125 25.90 -18.63 -0.93
CA ASP A 125 25.56 -18.03 -2.20
C ASP A 125 24.72 -16.74 -2.03
N PRO A 126 24.94 -15.71 -2.90
CA PRO A 126 24.25 -14.43 -2.80
C PRO A 126 22.76 -14.57 -3.06
N ARG A 127 21.94 -14.01 -2.18
CA ARG A 127 20.49 -13.88 -2.36
C ARG A 127 20.19 -12.48 -2.84
N VAL A 128 19.74 -12.33 -4.09
CA VAL A 128 19.32 -11.06 -4.67
C VAL A 128 17.81 -10.94 -4.59
N LEU A 129 17.33 -10.04 -3.74
CA LEU A 129 15.92 -9.78 -3.49
C LEU A 129 15.55 -8.41 -4.07
N ARG A 130 14.41 -8.33 -4.76
CA ARG A 130 13.83 -7.04 -5.14
C ARG A 130 13.05 -6.48 -3.96
N PHE A 131 13.27 -5.21 -3.66
CA PHE A 131 12.49 -4.53 -2.65
C PHE A 131 11.12 -4.18 -3.25
N ASP A 132 10.08 -4.77 -2.69
CA ASP A 132 8.70 -4.50 -3.04
C ASP A 132 7.99 -3.87 -1.84
N PRO A 133 7.56 -2.59 -1.91
CA PRO A 133 6.83 -1.95 -0.82
C PRO A 133 5.50 -2.65 -0.49
N ALA A 134 4.92 -3.36 -1.46
CA ALA A 134 3.70 -4.13 -1.28
C ALA A 134 3.94 -5.47 -0.56
N ASN A 135 5.21 -5.93 -0.48
CA ASN A 135 5.59 -7.17 0.20
C ASN A 135 5.63 -6.97 1.72
N ARG A 136 4.48 -6.59 2.29
CA ARG A 136 4.26 -6.45 3.73
C ARG A 136 3.23 -7.47 4.18
N PRO A 137 3.34 -7.95 5.45
CA PRO A 137 2.31 -8.83 5.99
C PRO A 137 0.94 -8.14 5.94
N ILE A 138 0.00 -8.75 5.22
CA ILE A 138 -1.39 -8.27 5.13
C ILE A 138 -2.21 -8.75 6.31
N PHE A 139 -1.77 -9.84 6.95
CA PHE A 139 -2.46 -10.47 8.06
C PHE A 139 -1.44 -11.06 9.02
N SER A 140 -1.61 -10.84 10.33
CA SER A 140 -0.73 -11.39 11.34
C SER A 140 -1.54 -12.09 12.42
N LEU A 141 -1.13 -13.30 12.75
CA LEU A 141 -1.73 -14.15 13.77
C LEU A 141 -0.75 -14.36 14.91
N ALA A 142 -1.24 -14.50 16.13
CA ALA A 142 -0.46 -14.93 17.27
C ALA A 142 -0.94 -16.30 17.73
N LEU A 143 -0.03 -17.26 17.79
CA LEU A 143 -0.25 -18.57 18.41
C LEU A 143 0.32 -18.54 19.82
N THR A 144 -0.54 -18.68 20.80
CA THR A 144 -0.20 -18.61 22.23
C THR A 144 -0.59 -19.88 22.97
N SER A 145 0.03 -20.11 24.12
CA SER A 145 -0.43 -21.08 25.13
C SER A 145 -0.71 -20.30 26.43
N PRO A 146 -1.95 -19.83 26.64
CA PRO A 146 -2.29 -18.98 27.78
C PRO A 146 -2.09 -19.68 29.15
N ASP A 147 -2.27 -20.98 29.18
CA ASP A 147 -2.10 -21.85 30.36
C ASP A 147 -0.66 -22.35 30.53
N GLY A 148 0.25 -22.05 29.59
CA GLY A 148 1.64 -22.51 29.62
C GLY A 148 1.81 -24.03 29.44
N SER A 149 0.75 -24.75 29.06
CA SER A 149 0.79 -26.22 28.90
C SER A 149 1.65 -26.64 27.70
N GLN A 150 1.81 -25.76 26.70
CA GLN A 150 2.58 -26.03 25.50
C GLN A 150 3.88 -25.22 25.47
N SER A 151 4.99 -25.91 25.22
CA SER A 151 6.30 -25.24 25.05
C SER A 151 6.36 -24.43 23.75
N THR A 152 7.22 -23.40 23.70
CA THR A 152 7.44 -22.61 22.47
C THR A 152 7.90 -23.48 21.30
N GLN A 153 8.65 -24.55 21.54
CA GLN A 153 9.04 -25.53 20.52
C GLN A 153 7.83 -26.30 19.97
N ALA A 154 6.91 -26.72 20.84
CA ALA A 154 5.68 -27.41 20.43
C ALA A 154 4.81 -26.48 19.58
N LEU A 155 4.64 -25.22 20.03
CA LEU A 155 3.94 -24.19 19.24
C LEU A 155 4.59 -23.99 17.88
N THR A 156 5.93 -23.89 17.81
CA THR A 156 6.67 -23.68 16.56
C THR A 156 6.53 -24.87 15.62
N THR A 157 6.65 -26.10 16.15
CA THR A 157 6.51 -27.31 15.34
C THR A 157 5.11 -27.44 14.76
N TYR A 158 4.07 -27.21 15.56
CA TYR A 158 2.69 -27.22 15.10
C TYR A 158 2.41 -26.14 14.06
N ALA A 159 2.91 -24.93 14.30
CA ALA A 159 2.76 -23.82 13.37
C ALA A 159 3.47 -24.08 12.03
N ASP A 160 4.70 -24.59 12.05
CA ASP A 160 5.50 -24.83 10.82
C ASP A 160 4.95 -26.02 10.01
N GLN A 161 4.56 -27.10 10.67
CA GLN A 161 4.13 -28.33 9.99
C GLN A 161 2.67 -28.31 9.55
N ILE A 162 1.79 -27.64 10.30
CA ILE A 162 0.33 -27.70 10.10
C ILE A 162 -0.24 -26.33 9.75
N LEU A 163 -0.11 -25.31 10.62
CA LEU A 163 -0.78 -24.03 10.41
C LEU A 163 -0.28 -23.32 9.17
N ARG A 164 1.04 -23.25 9.00
CA ARG A 164 1.67 -22.60 7.86
C ARG A 164 1.14 -23.18 6.55
N LYS A 165 1.14 -24.50 6.40
CA LYS A 165 0.67 -25.17 5.19
C LYS A 165 -0.81 -24.95 4.91
N ARG A 166 -1.65 -24.97 5.97
CA ARG A 166 -3.09 -24.68 5.81
C ARG A 166 -3.36 -23.25 5.40
N LEU A 167 -2.59 -22.29 5.93
CA LEU A 167 -2.72 -20.87 5.56
C LEU A 167 -2.14 -20.59 4.16
N GLU A 168 -1.04 -21.24 3.78
CA GLU A 168 -0.45 -21.14 2.43
C GLU A 168 -1.33 -21.74 1.33
N ASN A 169 -2.24 -22.66 1.67
CA ASN A 169 -3.20 -23.22 0.73
C ASN A 169 -4.38 -22.29 0.41
N VAL A 170 -4.52 -21.17 1.12
CA VAL A 170 -5.55 -20.17 0.82
C VAL A 170 -5.17 -19.44 -0.46
N GLU A 171 -6.11 -19.31 -1.39
CA GLU A 171 -5.91 -18.65 -2.66
C GLU A 171 -5.42 -17.20 -2.46
N GLY A 172 -4.36 -16.83 -3.18
CA GLY A 172 -3.73 -15.51 -3.11
C GLY A 172 -2.74 -15.33 -1.96
N VAL A 173 -2.50 -16.34 -1.12
CA VAL A 173 -1.41 -16.32 -0.13
C VAL A 173 -0.09 -16.67 -0.81
N GLY A 174 0.91 -15.79 -0.68
CA GLY A 174 2.26 -16.00 -1.23
C GLY A 174 3.16 -16.79 -0.31
N SER A 175 3.20 -16.42 0.97
CA SER A 175 3.99 -17.11 2.00
C SER A 175 3.50 -16.78 3.41
N VAL A 176 3.85 -17.65 4.36
CA VAL A 176 3.60 -17.44 5.79
C VAL A 176 4.93 -17.52 6.54
N ASN A 177 5.34 -16.41 7.13
CA ASN A 177 6.57 -16.30 7.89
C ASN A 177 6.30 -16.50 9.39
N LEU A 178 7.18 -17.26 10.05
CA LEU A 178 7.13 -17.50 11.49
C LEU A 178 8.14 -16.57 12.19
N VAL A 179 7.67 -15.80 13.16
CA VAL A 179 8.51 -14.87 13.95
C VAL A 179 8.39 -15.22 15.43
N GLY A 180 9.52 -15.27 16.14
CA GLY A 180 9.58 -15.62 17.57
C GLY A 180 9.54 -17.13 17.82
N GLY A 181 9.61 -17.96 16.77
CA GLY A 181 9.62 -19.41 16.89
C GLY A 181 10.96 -19.95 17.40
N LEU A 182 10.90 -21.12 18.02
CA LEU A 182 12.05 -21.91 18.40
C LEU A 182 11.99 -23.27 17.70
N LYS A 183 12.72 -23.43 16.62
CA LYS A 183 12.82 -24.74 15.95
C LYS A 183 13.58 -25.72 16.83
N ARG A 184 13.13 -26.97 16.84
CA ARG A 184 13.85 -28.06 17.48
C ARG A 184 15.11 -28.36 16.71
N GLN A 185 16.23 -28.51 17.40
CA GLN A 185 17.49 -29.00 16.83
C GLN A 185 18.24 -29.86 17.84
N ILE A 186 19.18 -30.66 17.34
CA ILE A 186 20.12 -31.39 18.17
C ILE A 186 21.39 -30.56 18.26
N ASN A 187 21.69 -30.08 19.46
CA ASN A 187 22.88 -29.29 19.76
C ASN A 187 24.02 -30.23 20.19
N VAL A 188 25.17 -30.09 19.52
CA VAL A 188 26.38 -30.86 19.82
C VAL A 188 27.42 -29.89 20.38
N TYR A 189 27.57 -29.87 21.69
CA TYR A 189 28.55 -29.02 22.38
C TYR A 189 29.87 -29.78 22.50
N LEU A 190 30.87 -29.37 21.74
CA LEU A 190 32.20 -29.97 21.76
C LEU A 190 32.93 -29.63 23.05
N ARG A 191 33.65 -30.60 23.61
CA ARG A 191 34.51 -30.40 24.78
C ARG A 191 35.96 -30.23 24.34
N PRO A 192 36.55 -29.01 24.41
CA PRO A 192 37.91 -28.74 23.91
C PRO A 192 38.96 -29.64 24.53
N ASP A 193 38.92 -29.84 25.86
CA ASP A 193 39.88 -30.68 26.58
C ASP A 193 39.87 -32.13 26.08
N ALA A 194 38.70 -32.65 25.74
CA ALA A 194 38.56 -34.00 25.24
C ALA A 194 39.06 -34.13 23.77
N LEU A 195 38.83 -33.08 22.98
CA LEU A 195 39.33 -33.02 21.60
C LEU A 195 40.87 -33.00 21.59
N ASP A 196 41.46 -32.13 22.43
CA ASP A 196 42.93 -32.01 22.53
C ASP A 196 43.57 -33.31 23.02
N ALA A 197 43.01 -33.94 24.05
CA ALA A 197 43.49 -35.23 24.59
C ALA A 197 43.48 -36.35 23.54
N LEU A 198 42.49 -36.31 22.63
CA LEU A 198 42.36 -37.34 21.57
C LEU A 198 42.99 -36.88 20.22
N GLY A 199 43.52 -35.66 20.13
CA GLY A 199 44.13 -35.10 18.93
C GLY A 199 43.13 -34.94 17.76
N LEU A 200 41.87 -34.61 18.08
CA LEU A 200 40.78 -34.40 17.14
C LEU A 200 40.51 -32.92 16.93
N ARG A 201 40.13 -32.54 15.70
CA ARG A 201 39.75 -31.18 15.35
C ARG A 201 38.22 -31.06 15.24
N ALA A 202 37.68 -29.90 15.61
CA ALA A 202 36.24 -29.62 15.54
C ALA A 202 35.68 -29.83 14.12
N GLU A 203 36.44 -29.45 13.08
CA GLU A 203 36.03 -29.63 11.68
C GLU A 203 35.86 -31.09 11.30
N GLN A 204 36.70 -32.00 11.85
CA GLN A 204 36.56 -33.44 11.60
C GLN A 204 35.25 -33.98 12.17
N ILE A 205 34.88 -33.54 13.39
CA ILE A 205 33.63 -33.93 14.01
C ILE A 205 32.43 -33.42 13.19
N ALA A 206 32.46 -32.13 12.81
CA ALA A 206 31.42 -31.53 12.00
C ALA A 206 31.26 -32.22 10.64
N ALA A 207 32.37 -32.53 9.96
CA ALA A 207 32.37 -33.25 8.69
C ALA A 207 31.77 -34.65 8.85
N THR A 208 32.19 -35.41 9.88
CA THR A 208 31.65 -36.75 10.13
C THR A 208 30.15 -36.73 10.44
N VAL A 209 29.69 -35.82 11.31
CA VAL A 209 28.25 -35.69 11.60
C VAL A 209 27.45 -35.36 10.34
N ARG A 210 27.98 -34.49 9.46
CA ARG A 210 27.34 -34.13 8.19
C ARG A 210 27.28 -35.33 7.21
N THR A 211 28.33 -36.12 7.12
CA THR A 211 28.42 -37.27 6.21
C THR A 211 27.57 -38.45 6.68
N GLU A 212 27.57 -38.72 7.99
CA GLU A 212 26.90 -39.89 8.55
C GLU A 212 25.40 -39.65 8.86
N ASN A 213 24.93 -38.36 8.88
CA ASN A 213 23.53 -38.02 9.15
C ASN A 213 22.79 -37.67 7.87
N GLN A 214 22.83 -38.53 6.87
CA GLN A 214 22.11 -38.33 5.60
C GLN A 214 21.67 -39.67 4.99
N ASP A 215 20.48 -39.65 4.38
CA ASP A 215 20.01 -40.79 3.61
C ASP A 215 20.76 -40.84 2.27
N GLN A 216 21.27 -42.02 1.90
CA GLN A 216 21.99 -42.18 0.66
C GLN A 216 21.29 -43.17 -0.27
N PRO A 217 21.07 -42.83 -1.54
CA PRO A 217 20.58 -43.78 -2.52
C PRO A 217 21.67 -44.82 -2.81
N ALA A 218 21.35 -46.11 -2.59
CA ALA A 218 22.27 -47.23 -2.86
C ALA A 218 22.04 -47.87 -4.24
N GLY A 219 21.18 -47.29 -5.07
CA GLY A 219 20.87 -47.79 -6.41
C GLY A 219 19.51 -48.49 -6.50
N SER A 220 19.35 -49.32 -7.54
CA SER A 220 18.12 -50.08 -7.73
C SER A 220 18.40 -51.53 -8.07
N VAL A 221 17.58 -52.42 -7.54
CA VAL A 221 17.58 -53.86 -7.89
C VAL A 221 16.46 -54.11 -8.88
N ARG A 222 16.80 -54.51 -10.11
CA ARG A 222 15.83 -54.86 -11.15
C ARG A 222 15.66 -56.36 -11.20
N THR A 223 14.41 -56.80 -11.07
CA THR A 223 13.96 -58.15 -11.42
C THR A 223 13.14 -58.08 -12.69
N ARG A 224 12.76 -59.24 -13.27
CA ARG A 224 11.99 -59.26 -14.54
C ARG A 224 10.70 -58.45 -14.47
N ASP A 225 10.07 -58.35 -13.29
CA ASP A 225 8.73 -57.77 -13.12
C ASP A 225 8.71 -56.54 -12.22
N ARG A 226 9.81 -56.20 -11.53
CA ARG A 226 9.84 -55.09 -10.55
C ARG A 226 11.21 -54.45 -10.48
N GLU A 227 11.19 -53.14 -10.31
CA GLU A 227 12.37 -52.37 -9.91
C GLU A 227 12.16 -51.92 -8.44
N ARG A 228 13.16 -52.19 -7.60
CA ARG A 228 13.15 -51.74 -6.19
C ARG A 228 14.33 -50.82 -5.99
N VAL A 229 14.03 -49.58 -5.57
CA VAL A 229 15.05 -48.62 -5.13
C VAL A 229 15.56 -49.05 -3.77
N VAL A 230 16.89 -49.12 -3.64
CA VAL A 230 17.57 -49.39 -2.38
C VAL A 230 18.09 -48.09 -1.83
N GLN A 231 17.70 -47.77 -0.62
CA GLN A 231 18.11 -46.54 0.08
C GLN A 231 18.73 -46.96 1.42
N ILE A 232 19.84 -46.33 1.79
CA ILE A 232 20.43 -46.43 3.12
C ILE A 232 19.80 -45.34 3.98
N ASP A 233 19.00 -45.74 4.97
CA ASP A 233 18.42 -44.83 5.99
C ASP A 233 19.47 -44.64 7.10
N ALA A 234 20.37 -43.67 6.92
CA ALA A 234 21.44 -43.36 7.87
C ALA A 234 21.18 -42.11 8.68
N ARG A 235 19.99 -41.50 8.53
CA ARG A 235 19.62 -40.29 9.29
C ARG A 235 19.45 -40.61 10.78
N LEU A 236 20.22 -39.93 11.61
CA LEU A 236 20.13 -40.04 13.07
C LEU A 236 18.85 -39.40 13.58
N ARG A 237 18.03 -40.14 14.34
CA ARG A 237 16.69 -39.69 14.74
C ARG A 237 16.60 -39.31 16.21
N THR A 238 17.43 -39.90 17.06
CA THR A 238 17.40 -39.69 18.50
C THR A 238 18.75 -39.16 19.02
N VAL A 239 18.73 -38.51 20.17
CA VAL A 239 19.95 -38.04 20.85
C VAL A 239 20.93 -39.20 21.08
N GLU A 240 20.41 -40.39 21.34
CA GLU A 240 21.24 -41.56 21.61
C GLU A 240 21.94 -42.09 20.34
N ASP A 241 21.31 -41.93 19.17
CA ASP A 241 21.95 -42.25 17.89
C ASP A 241 23.14 -41.33 17.64
N PHE A 242 23.00 -40.04 17.91
CA PHE A 242 24.10 -39.08 17.85
C PHE A 242 25.21 -39.43 18.84
N ARG A 243 24.88 -39.78 20.08
CA ARG A 243 25.86 -40.14 21.12
C ARG A 243 26.70 -41.35 20.73
N ARG A 244 26.11 -42.34 20.03
CA ARG A 244 26.76 -43.56 19.55
C ARG A 244 27.55 -43.38 18.28
N LEU A 245 27.39 -42.26 17.57
CA LEU A 245 28.09 -42.00 16.32
C LEU A 245 29.59 -42.10 16.53
N VAL A 246 30.26 -42.90 15.68
CA VAL A 246 31.71 -43.02 15.66
C VAL A 246 32.29 -41.86 14.86
N VAL A 247 33.03 -40.97 15.50
CA VAL A 247 33.57 -39.74 14.89
C VAL A 247 35.01 -39.88 14.44
N ALA A 248 35.71 -40.87 14.97
CA ALA A 248 37.08 -41.25 14.56
C ALA A 248 37.42 -42.65 15.04
N THR A 249 38.46 -43.24 14.47
CA THR A 249 39.06 -44.49 14.96
C THR A 249 40.53 -44.24 15.25
N ARG A 250 40.99 -44.62 16.44
CA ARG A 250 42.41 -44.51 16.84
C ARG A 250 42.86 -45.81 17.47
N ASN A 251 43.95 -46.38 16.95
CA ASN A 251 44.48 -47.68 17.38
C ASN A 251 43.41 -48.81 17.39
N ASP A 252 42.61 -48.89 16.34
CA ASP A 252 41.45 -49.79 16.20
C ASP A 252 40.33 -49.59 17.26
N GLN A 253 40.39 -48.54 18.05
CA GLN A 253 39.35 -48.19 19.01
C GLN A 253 38.46 -47.10 18.43
N PRO A 254 37.12 -47.33 18.34
CA PRO A 254 36.18 -46.33 17.87
C PRO A 254 35.96 -45.24 18.93
N ILE A 255 36.19 -43.99 18.55
CA ILE A 255 35.86 -42.81 19.37
C ILE A 255 34.44 -42.35 19.03
N ARG A 256 33.58 -42.38 20.04
CA ARG A 256 32.18 -41.98 19.89
C ARG A 256 32.00 -40.51 20.20
N LEU A 257 30.95 -39.88 19.59
CA LEU A 257 30.62 -38.48 19.80
C LEU A 257 30.39 -38.13 21.28
N SER A 258 29.81 -39.06 22.07
CA SER A 258 29.60 -38.89 23.53
C SER A 258 30.91 -38.75 24.32
N GLN A 259 32.06 -39.15 23.79
CA GLN A 259 33.34 -39.00 24.45
C GLN A 259 33.97 -37.62 24.26
N VAL A 260 33.55 -36.87 23.19
CA VAL A 260 34.11 -35.58 22.81
C VAL A 260 33.11 -34.43 22.81
N ALA A 261 31.82 -34.75 22.97
CA ALA A 261 30.76 -33.75 22.96
C ALA A 261 29.59 -34.12 23.88
N ASP A 262 28.88 -33.09 24.32
CA ASP A 262 27.58 -33.22 24.98
C ASP A 262 26.47 -32.98 23.95
N VAL A 263 25.61 -33.99 23.79
CA VAL A 263 24.52 -33.94 22.81
C VAL A 263 23.21 -33.69 23.54
N VAL A 264 22.53 -32.60 23.18
CA VAL A 264 21.31 -32.12 23.81
C VAL A 264 20.23 -31.87 22.75
N ASP A 265 19.03 -32.43 22.99
CA ASP A 265 17.83 -32.05 22.24
C ASP A 265 17.31 -30.71 22.77
N GLY A 266 17.36 -29.67 21.98
CA GLY A 266 17.07 -28.32 22.44
C GLY A 266 16.48 -27.42 21.36
N PRO A 267 16.25 -26.16 21.69
CA PRO A 267 15.86 -25.17 20.72
C PRO A 267 17.05 -24.68 19.89
N GLN A 268 16.75 -24.19 18.70
CA GLN A 268 17.64 -23.31 17.96
C GLN A 268 17.94 -22.04 18.77
N GLU A 269 19.05 -21.39 18.51
CA GLU A 269 19.36 -20.10 19.07
C GLU A 269 18.26 -19.06 18.76
N ILE A 270 18.01 -18.17 19.73
CA ILE A 270 16.92 -17.20 19.62
C ILE A 270 17.35 -16.07 18.69
N GLU A 271 16.88 -16.12 17.45
CA GLU A 271 17.13 -15.06 16.46
C GLU A 271 16.05 -13.98 16.49
N THR A 272 14.80 -14.36 16.77
CA THR A 272 13.64 -13.46 16.76
C THR A 272 12.80 -13.62 18.01
N LEU A 273 12.18 -12.52 18.46
CA LEU A 273 11.28 -12.53 19.61
C LEU A 273 9.96 -11.85 19.22
N ALA A 274 8.84 -12.55 19.42
CA ALA A 274 7.50 -11.99 19.33
C ALA A 274 6.86 -11.93 20.70
N LEU A 275 6.26 -10.79 21.04
CA LEU A 275 5.55 -10.57 22.30
C LEU A 275 4.12 -10.10 22.00
N LEU A 276 3.15 -10.68 22.70
CA LEU A 276 1.77 -10.22 22.72
C LEU A 276 1.40 -9.89 24.17
N ASN A 277 1.09 -8.63 24.46
CA ASN A 277 0.79 -8.16 25.82
C ASN A 277 1.88 -8.52 26.85
N GLY A 278 3.14 -8.45 26.46
CA GLY A 278 4.29 -8.79 27.31
C GLY A 278 4.58 -10.29 27.46
N GLN A 279 3.73 -11.16 26.94
CA GLN A 279 3.94 -12.61 26.94
C GLN A 279 4.57 -13.06 25.62
N ARG A 280 5.48 -14.02 25.72
CA ARG A 280 6.12 -14.61 24.54
C ARG A 280 5.08 -15.38 23.71
N THR A 281 5.08 -15.13 22.42
CA THR A 281 4.17 -15.75 21.46
C THR A 281 4.92 -16.17 20.20
N LEU A 282 4.25 -16.95 19.36
CA LEU A 282 4.67 -17.22 18.00
C LEU A 282 3.79 -16.40 17.05
N ALA A 283 4.38 -15.49 16.27
CA ALA A 283 3.66 -14.74 15.27
C ALA A 283 3.75 -15.44 13.90
N LEU A 284 2.61 -15.53 13.22
CA LEU A 284 2.52 -15.97 11.81
C LEU A 284 2.17 -14.76 10.98
N GLU A 285 3.10 -14.33 10.14
CA GLU A 285 2.93 -13.19 9.24
C GLU A 285 2.61 -13.68 7.84
N VAL A 286 1.42 -13.37 7.36
CA VAL A 286 0.92 -13.79 6.05
C VAL A 286 1.18 -12.70 5.02
N LEU A 287 1.92 -13.04 3.97
CA LEU A 287 2.15 -12.21 2.81
C LEU A 287 1.27 -12.69 1.65
N LYS A 288 0.71 -11.76 0.90
CA LYS A 288 -0.05 -12.09 -0.31
C LYS A 288 0.86 -12.36 -1.51
N SER A 289 0.36 -13.09 -2.48
CA SER A 289 1.00 -13.20 -3.80
C SER A 289 0.92 -11.84 -4.52
N GLN A 290 1.93 -11.54 -5.31
CA GLN A 290 1.98 -10.29 -6.06
C GLN A 290 0.80 -10.20 -7.03
N GLY A 291 0.08 -9.11 -6.97
CA GLY A 291 -1.05 -8.86 -7.86
C GLY A 291 -2.40 -9.43 -7.40
N ASP A 292 -2.51 -10.08 -6.23
CA ASP A 292 -3.77 -10.55 -5.69
C ASP A 292 -4.50 -9.49 -4.87
N ASN A 293 -5.82 -9.65 -4.73
CA ASN A 293 -6.69 -8.72 -4.00
C ASN A 293 -6.59 -8.96 -2.48
N THR A 294 -6.12 -7.94 -1.74
CA THR A 294 -5.96 -8.03 -0.28
C THR A 294 -7.25 -8.38 0.46
N LEU A 295 -8.42 -7.88 0.00
CA LEU A 295 -9.70 -8.17 0.67
C LEU A 295 -10.14 -9.63 0.51
N ASP A 296 -9.94 -10.20 -0.69
CA ASP A 296 -10.33 -11.58 -0.99
C ASP A 296 -9.43 -12.55 -0.23
N VAL A 297 -8.10 -12.32 -0.26
CA VAL A 297 -7.13 -13.12 0.49
C VAL A 297 -7.44 -13.12 2.00
N VAL A 298 -7.69 -11.94 2.60
CA VAL A 298 -8.02 -11.86 4.03
C VAL A 298 -9.37 -12.52 4.34
N THR A 299 -10.33 -12.45 3.42
CA THR A 299 -11.62 -13.14 3.60
C THR A 299 -11.42 -14.66 3.60
N GLY A 300 -10.62 -15.20 2.68
CA GLY A 300 -10.22 -16.60 2.65
C GLY A 300 -9.46 -17.02 3.91
N LEU A 301 -8.51 -16.20 4.38
CA LEU A 301 -7.76 -16.45 5.63
C LEU A 301 -8.68 -16.51 6.85
N ARG A 302 -9.67 -15.62 6.96
CA ARG A 302 -10.64 -15.64 8.07
C ARG A 302 -11.50 -16.90 8.04
N ALA A 303 -11.92 -17.35 6.85
CA ALA A 303 -12.64 -18.62 6.69
C ALA A 303 -11.77 -19.81 7.13
N ALA A 304 -10.51 -19.86 6.66
CA ALA A 304 -9.55 -20.90 7.06
C ALA A 304 -9.29 -20.90 8.59
N ILE A 305 -9.14 -19.73 9.21
CA ILE A 305 -8.96 -19.63 10.68
C ILE A 305 -10.19 -20.17 11.42
N THR A 306 -11.39 -19.88 10.95
CA THR A 306 -12.64 -20.40 11.55
C THR A 306 -12.69 -21.92 11.48
N GLU A 307 -12.19 -22.53 10.41
CA GLU A 307 -12.09 -23.97 10.24
C GLU A 307 -10.97 -24.58 11.09
N ILE A 308 -9.82 -23.89 11.21
CA ILE A 308 -8.65 -24.37 11.95
C ILE A 308 -8.88 -24.30 13.47
N THR A 309 -9.52 -23.25 13.97
CA THR A 309 -9.66 -22.98 15.40
C THR A 309 -10.22 -24.16 16.21
N PRO A 310 -11.28 -24.89 15.78
CA PRO A 310 -11.77 -26.07 16.49
C PRO A 310 -10.81 -27.27 16.47
N SER A 311 -9.87 -27.32 15.53
CA SER A 311 -8.88 -28.40 15.38
C SER A 311 -7.56 -28.15 16.11
N LEU A 312 -7.45 -27.03 16.82
CA LEU A 312 -6.24 -26.70 17.59
C LEU A 312 -6.05 -27.69 18.75
N PRO A 313 -4.81 -28.12 19.04
CA PRO A 313 -4.51 -28.91 20.25
C PRO A 313 -4.94 -28.18 21.53
N PRO A 314 -5.33 -28.92 22.58
CA PRO A 314 -5.64 -28.33 23.87
C PRO A 314 -4.51 -27.42 24.38
N GLY A 315 -4.85 -26.28 24.96
CA GLY A 315 -3.90 -25.30 25.48
C GLY A 315 -3.30 -24.37 24.42
N MET A 316 -3.65 -24.52 23.14
CA MET A 316 -3.24 -23.58 22.08
C MET A 316 -4.38 -22.63 21.72
N LYS A 317 -4.05 -21.35 21.52
CA LYS A 317 -4.98 -20.31 21.09
C LYS A 317 -4.40 -19.54 19.92
N LEU A 318 -5.23 -19.30 18.90
CA LEU A 318 -4.87 -18.53 17.71
C LEU A 318 -5.67 -17.22 17.68
N ASP A 319 -4.98 -16.09 17.82
CA ASP A 319 -5.59 -14.77 17.83
C ASP A 319 -5.15 -13.95 16.60
N VAL A 320 -6.08 -13.18 16.03
CA VAL A 320 -5.78 -12.21 14.95
C VAL A 320 -5.25 -10.93 15.57
N VAL A 321 -3.99 -10.59 15.30
CA VAL A 321 -3.33 -9.39 15.84
C VAL A 321 -3.42 -8.23 14.87
N ARG A 322 -3.19 -8.48 13.58
CA ARG A 322 -3.19 -7.46 12.53
C ARG A 322 -4.04 -7.92 11.35
N ASP A 323 -4.88 -7.02 10.87
CA ASP A 323 -5.71 -7.22 9.68
C ASP A 323 -5.66 -5.95 8.81
N SER A 324 -4.86 -5.98 7.76
CA SER A 324 -4.72 -4.86 6.82
C SER A 324 -5.95 -4.65 5.92
N SER A 325 -6.91 -5.59 5.90
CA SER A 325 -8.16 -5.40 5.18
C SER A 325 -9.10 -4.41 5.89
N ARG A 326 -8.96 -4.23 7.20
CA ARG A 326 -9.84 -3.34 7.98
C ARG A 326 -9.74 -1.87 7.54
N PRO A 327 -8.54 -1.25 7.45
CA PRO A 327 -8.40 0.10 6.92
C PRO A 327 -8.96 0.23 5.50
N ILE A 328 -8.71 -0.76 4.64
CA ILE A 328 -9.18 -0.76 3.25
C ILE A 328 -10.72 -0.77 3.21
N ARG A 329 -11.36 -1.67 3.96
CA ARG A 329 -12.83 -1.74 4.05
C ARG A 329 -13.43 -0.43 4.56
N VAL A 330 -12.84 0.15 5.61
CA VAL A 330 -13.30 1.44 6.16
C VAL A 330 -13.16 2.53 5.10
N SER A 331 -12.04 2.60 4.38
CA SER A 331 -11.84 3.59 3.32
C SER A 331 -12.85 3.44 2.18
N VAL A 332 -13.08 2.21 1.70
CA VAL A 332 -14.07 1.94 0.64
C VAL A 332 -15.47 2.29 1.12
N GLN A 333 -15.85 1.95 2.37
CA GLN A 333 -17.14 2.31 2.93
C GLN A 333 -17.30 3.83 3.10
N THR A 334 -16.27 4.52 3.60
CA THR A 334 -16.28 5.99 3.75
C THR A 334 -16.43 6.66 2.40
N VAL A 335 -15.68 6.25 1.39
CA VAL A 335 -15.80 6.81 0.04
C VAL A 335 -17.19 6.54 -0.52
N ARG A 336 -17.73 5.33 -0.39
CA ARG A 336 -19.09 5.01 -0.82
C ARG A 336 -20.14 5.90 -0.10
N ALA A 337 -20.01 6.11 1.20
CA ALA A 337 -20.88 7.00 1.96
C ALA A 337 -20.75 8.45 1.46
N THR A 338 -19.53 8.96 1.32
CA THR A 338 -19.27 10.32 0.82
C THR A 338 -19.80 10.51 -0.60
N LEU A 339 -19.67 9.50 -1.48
CA LEU A 339 -20.24 9.56 -2.83
C LEU A 339 -21.77 9.67 -2.79
N ILE A 340 -22.43 8.86 -1.95
CA ILE A 340 -23.89 8.87 -1.80
C ILE A 340 -24.36 10.20 -1.16
N GLU A 341 -23.72 10.62 -0.08
CA GLU A 341 -24.05 11.86 0.62
C GLU A 341 -23.79 13.08 -0.26
N GLY A 342 -22.65 13.13 -0.96
CA GLY A 342 -22.31 14.19 -1.91
C GLY A 342 -23.29 14.25 -3.08
N ALA A 343 -23.65 13.11 -3.68
CA ALA A 343 -24.64 13.04 -4.75
C ALA A 343 -26.02 13.51 -4.26
N LEU A 344 -26.45 13.06 -3.07
CA LEU A 344 -27.75 13.44 -2.49
C LEU A 344 -27.79 14.94 -2.16
N LEU A 345 -26.74 15.46 -1.51
CA LEU A 345 -26.64 16.89 -1.20
C LEU A 345 -26.67 17.74 -2.48
N THR A 346 -25.95 17.32 -3.49
CA THR A 346 -25.94 18.01 -4.79
C THR A 346 -27.31 17.96 -5.47
N ILE A 347 -27.98 16.81 -5.46
CA ILE A 347 -29.35 16.69 -5.98
C ILE A 347 -30.28 17.66 -5.26
N ILE A 348 -30.16 17.79 -3.94
CA ILE A 348 -30.97 18.75 -3.14
C ILE A 348 -30.66 20.19 -3.55
N ILE A 349 -29.36 20.54 -3.66
CA ILE A 349 -28.95 21.91 -4.04
C ILE A 349 -29.43 22.22 -5.46
N VAL A 350 -29.19 21.35 -6.41
CA VAL A 350 -29.62 21.52 -7.82
C VAL A 350 -31.15 21.67 -7.87
N PHE A 351 -31.89 20.90 -7.08
CA PHE A 351 -33.33 21.01 -7.00
C PHE A 351 -33.77 22.40 -6.47
N LEU A 352 -33.12 22.90 -5.44
CA LEU A 352 -33.41 24.22 -4.88
C LEU A 352 -33.15 25.36 -5.86
N PHE A 353 -32.04 25.27 -6.63
CA PHE A 353 -31.68 26.31 -7.61
C PHE A 353 -32.51 26.28 -8.88
N LEU A 354 -32.78 25.06 -9.41
CA LEU A 354 -33.50 24.92 -10.70
C LEU A 354 -35.02 24.83 -10.52
N ASN A 355 -35.50 24.59 -9.30
CA ASN A 355 -36.91 24.41 -8.93
C ASN A 355 -37.68 23.47 -9.91
N SER A 356 -36.97 22.43 -10.40
CA SER A 356 -37.49 21.48 -11.38
C SER A 356 -36.96 20.08 -11.09
N TRP A 357 -37.85 19.15 -10.75
CA TRP A 357 -37.46 17.78 -10.47
C TRP A 357 -36.86 17.04 -11.70
N ARG A 358 -37.38 17.37 -12.92
CA ARG A 358 -36.83 16.77 -14.16
C ARG A 358 -35.41 17.25 -14.43
N SER A 359 -35.17 18.55 -14.30
CA SER A 359 -33.83 19.12 -14.40
C SER A 359 -32.86 18.50 -13.39
N THR A 360 -33.33 18.32 -12.17
CA THR A 360 -32.56 17.72 -11.09
C THR A 360 -32.18 16.26 -11.40
N VAL A 361 -33.10 15.46 -11.91
CA VAL A 361 -32.82 14.07 -12.30
C VAL A 361 -31.82 14.01 -13.46
N ILE A 362 -31.99 14.88 -14.48
CA ILE A 362 -31.06 14.92 -15.63
C ILE A 362 -29.64 15.24 -15.16
N THR A 363 -29.45 16.31 -14.40
CA THR A 363 -28.14 16.68 -13.86
C THR A 363 -27.60 15.65 -12.87
N GLY A 364 -28.51 15.06 -12.03
CA GLY A 364 -28.12 14.01 -11.07
C GLY A 364 -27.64 12.70 -11.70
N LEU A 365 -28.04 12.40 -12.95
CA LEU A 365 -27.57 11.21 -13.67
C LEU A 365 -26.13 11.37 -14.19
N THR A 366 -25.63 12.60 -14.40
CA THR A 366 -24.31 12.84 -14.97
C THR A 366 -23.19 12.36 -14.04
N LEU A 367 -23.32 12.59 -12.73
CA LEU A 367 -22.32 12.22 -11.73
C LEU A 367 -22.08 10.70 -11.65
N PRO A 368 -23.11 9.83 -11.45
CA PRO A 368 -22.91 8.38 -11.44
C PRO A 368 -22.30 7.86 -12.73
N ILE A 369 -22.73 8.38 -13.88
CA ILE A 369 -22.23 7.93 -15.19
C ILE A 369 -20.76 8.29 -15.35
N ALA A 370 -20.36 9.51 -14.95
CA ALA A 370 -18.98 9.95 -15.01
C ALA A 370 -18.07 9.12 -14.07
N LEU A 371 -18.50 8.87 -12.84
CA LEU A 371 -17.76 8.08 -11.87
C LEU A 371 -17.61 6.62 -12.31
N ILE A 372 -18.69 5.99 -12.76
CA ILE A 372 -18.67 4.61 -13.26
C ILE A 372 -17.76 4.53 -14.50
N GLY A 373 -17.87 5.52 -15.40
CA GLY A 373 -16.98 5.62 -16.56
C GLY A 373 -15.50 5.75 -16.19
N THR A 374 -15.18 6.39 -15.07
CA THR A 374 -13.80 6.51 -14.58
C THR A 374 -13.18 5.17 -14.24
N PHE A 375 -13.96 4.20 -13.70
CA PHE A 375 -13.47 2.85 -13.44
C PHE A 375 -13.02 2.12 -14.71
N PHE A 376 -13.65 2.40 -15.85
CA PHE A 376 -13.21 1.84 -17.13
C PHE A 376 -11.80 2.31 -17.48
N PHE A 377 -11.51 3.60 -17.33
CA PHE A 377 -10.16 4.14 -17.59
C PHE A 377 -9.14 3.67 -16.54
N MET A 378 -9.52 3.58 -15.26
CA MET A 378 -8.64 3.01 -14.23
C MET A 378 -8.22 1.58 -14.61
N ASN A 379 -9.16 0.75 -15.05
CA ASN A 379 -8.86 -0.62 -15.48
C ASN A 379 -8.02 -0.66 -16.76
N LEU A 380 -8.28 0.24 -17.72
CA LEU A 380 -7.53 0.35 -18.97
C LEU A 380 -6.05 0.70 -18.71
N PHE A 381 -5.78 1.56 -17.73
CA PHE A 381 -4.41 1.96 -17.33
C PHE A 381 -3.77 0.99 -16.33
N GLY A 382 -4.47 -0.08 -15.91
CA GLY A 382 -3.96 -1.06 -14.95
C GLY A 382 -3.90 -0.55 -13.51
N PHE A 383 -4.66 0.49 -13.17
CA PHE A 383 -4.72 1.05 -11.82
C PHE A 383 -5.53 0.16 -10.88
N THR A 384 -5.32 0.35 -9.57
CA THR A 384 -6.03 -0.36 -8.52
C THR A 384 -6.98 0.56 -7.76
N ILE A 385 -7.99 -0.01 -7.09
CA ILE A 385 -8.77 0.70 -6.09
C ILE A 385 -7.93 0.72 -4.81
N ASN A 386 -7.34 1.86 -4.49
CA ASN A 386 -6.50 2.04 -3.31
C ASN A 386 -6.81 3.39 -2.63
N MET A 387 -6.17 3.66 -1.50
CA MET A 387 -6.43 4.90 -0.75
C MET A 387 -6.20 6.16 -1.59
N ILE A 388 -5.23 6.14 -2.50
CA ILE A 388 -4.87 7.28 -3.35
C ILE A 388 -5.91 7.51 -4.44
N THR A 389 -6.32 6.45 -5.15
CA THR A 389 -7.36 6.53 -6.19
C THR A 389 -8.73 6.82 -5.60
N LEU A 390 -9.06 6.29 -4.40
CA LEU A 390 -10.27 6.61 -3.68
C LEU A 390 -10.32 8.10 -3.25
N MET A 391 -9.18 8.67 -2.84
CA MET A 391 -9.06 10.10 -2.55
C MET A 391 -9.29 10.94 -3.82
N ALA A 392 -8.74 10.52 -4.98
CA ALA A 392 -9.01 11.17 -6.26
C ALA A 392 -10.51 11.15 -6.60
N LEU A 393 -11.16 10.00 -6.49
CA LEU A 393 -12.59 9.87 -6.75
C LEU A 393 -13.43 10.74 -5.81
N THR A 394 -13.10 10.77 -4.53
CA THR A 394 -13.80 11.60 -3.54
C THR A 394 -13.68 13.09 -3.87
N LEU A 395 -12.48 13.55 -4.22
CA LEU A 395 -12.23 14.93 -4.62
C LEU A 395 -12.94 15.27 -5.94
N SER A 396 -13.00 14.32 -6.87
CA SER A 396 -13.62 14.52 -8.18
C SER A 396 -15.13 14.77 -8.10
N VAL A 397 -15.83 14.22 -7.09
CA VAL A 397 -17.30 14.35 -6.96
C VAL A 397 -17.76 15.81 -7.06
N GLY A 398 -17.12 16.69 -6.30
CA GLY A 398 -17.45 18.13 -6.33
C GLY A 398 -17.13 18.79 -7.66
N LEU A 399 -16.03 18.39 -8.30
CA LEU A 399 -15.59 18.96 -9.58
C LEU A 399 -16.40 18.47 -10.78
N LEU A 400 -16.90 17.22 -10.72
CA LEU A 400 -17.61 16.59 -11.84
C LEU A 400 -18.99 17.18 -12.09
N ILE A 401 -19.63 17.68 -11.06
CA ILE A 401 -21.03 18.13 -11.15
C ILE A 401 -21.16 19.56 -11.67
N ASP A 402 -20.11 20.38 -11.47
CA ASP A 402 -20.13 21.80 -11.84
C ASP A 402 -20.38 21.99 -13.35
N ASP A 403 -19.73 21.22 -14.19
CA ASP A 403 -19.92 21.30 -15.65
C ASP A 403 -21.38 21.03 -16.05
N ALA A 404 -22.01 20.03 -15.44
CA ALA A 404 -23.41 19.68 -15.73
C ALA A 404 -24.40 20.74 -15.21
N ILE A 405 -24.14 21.31 -14.03
CA ILE A 405 -24.99 22.37 -13.46
C ILE A 405 -24.99 23.59 -14.38
N VAL A 406 -23.81 24.07 -14.79
CA VAL A 406 -23.66 25.27 -15.62
C VAL A 406 -24.29 25.06 -17.01
N VAL A 407 -24.10 23.89 -17.61
CA VAL A 407 -24.73 23.54 -18.89
C VAL A 407 -26.25 23.54 -18.74
N ARG A 408 -26.76 22.91 -17.71
CA ARG A 408 -28.21 22.81 -17.45
C ARG A 408 -28.84 24.16 -17.16
N GLU A 409 -28.23 24.98 -16.29
CA GLU A 409 -28.72 26.32 -15.98
C GLU A 409 -28.86 27.16 -17.23
N ASN A 410 -27.86 27.18 -18.10
CA ASN A 410 -27.91 27.97 -19.31
C ASN A 410 -28.97 27.46 -20.31
N ILE A 411 -29.17 26.15 -20.42
CA ILE A 411 -30.25 25.56 -21.24
C ILE A 411 -31.61 26.03 -20.69
N VAL A 412 -31.81 25.95 -19.35
CA VAL A 412 -33.05 26.41 -18.70
C VAL A 412 -33.28 27.89 -18.97
N ARG A 413 -32.26 28.75 -18.86
CA ARG A 413 -32.34 30.18 -19.17
C ARG A 413 -32.79 30.42 -20.61
N HIS A 414 -32.29 29.68 -21.59
CA HIS A 414 -32.73 29.79 -22.98
C HIS A 414 -34.17 29.31 -23.19
N VAL A 415 -34.65 28.29 -22.45
CA VAL A 415 -36.07 27.89 -22.45
C VAL A 415 -36.95 28.99 -21.88
N GLN A 416 -36.54 29.63 -20.78
CA GLN A 416 -37.25 30.76 -20.18
C GLN A 416 -37.32 31.99 -21.10
N MET A 417 -36.39 32.15 -22.02
CA MET A 417 -36.41 33.16 -23.07
C MET A 417 -37.40 32.83 -24.22
N GLY A 418 -38.12 31.71 -24.14
CA GLY A 418 -39.14 31.29 -25.12
C GLY A 418 -38.60 30.48 -26.31
N LYS A 419 -37.35 29.97 -26.27
CA LYS A 419 -36.83 29.08 -27.30
C LYS A 419 -37.40 27.68 -27.16
N ARG A 420 -37.55 26.98 -28.30
CA ARG A 420 -37.95 25.56 -28.28
C ARG A 420 -36.85 24.73 -27.58
N PRO A 421 -37.20 23.64 -26.88
CA PRO A 421 -36.25 22.85 -26.10
C PRO A 421 -35.02 22.39 -26.87
N PHE A 422 -35.18 22.00 -28.12
CA PHE A 422 -34.05 21.60 -29.00
C PHE A 422 -33.12 22.80 -29.31
N ASP A 423 -33.68 23.95 -29.66
CA ASP A 423 -32.90 25.14 -30.00
C ASP A 423 -32.25 25.71 -28.71
N ALA A 424 -32.95 25.67 -27.59
CA ALA A 424 -32.43 26.08 -26.29
C ALA A 424 -31.24 25.19 -25.85
N ALA A 425 -31.35 23.90 -26.03
CA ALA A 425 -30.25 22.97 -25.72
C ALA A 425 -29.02 23.17 -26.64
N MET A 426 -29.25 23.45 -27.91
CA MET A 426 -28.16 23.72 -28.88
C MET A 426 -27.46 25.05 -28.57
N ASP A 427 -28.21 26.13 -28.49
CA ASP A 427 -27.71 27.50 -28.32
C ASP A 427 -27.11 27.68 -26.91
N GLY A 428 -27.83 27.20 -25.87
CA GLY A 428 -27.37 27.29 -24.49
C GLY A 428 -26.06 26.56 -24.26
N THR A 429 -25.91 25.33 -24.80
CA THR A 429 -24.65 24.60 -24.69
C THR A 429 -23.54 25.25 -25.54
N GLN A 430 -23.86 25.82 -26.69
CA GLN A 430 -22.86 26.47 -27.53
C GLN A 430 -22.35 27.78 -26.92
N GLU A 431 -23.19 28.55 -26.24
CA GLU A 431 -22.84 29.82 -25.59
C GLU A 431 -21.78 29.62 -24.50
N ILE A 432 -21.95 28.62 -23.65
CA ILE A 432 -21.03 28.35 -22.51
C ILE A 432 -19.93 27.34 -22.83
N GLY A 433 -20.04 26.68 -23.97
CA GLY A 433 -19.18 25.55 -24.28
C GLY A 433 -17.68 25.85 -24.23
N LEU A 434 -17.27 27.06 -24.60
CA LEU A 434 -15.87 27.47 -24.52
C LEU A 434 -15.43 27.75 -23.08
N ALA A 435 -16.34 28.28 -22.24
CA ALA A 435 -16.07 28.54 -20.84
C ALA A 435 -15.90 27.23 -20.06
N VAL A 436 -16.83 26.26 -20.23
CA VAL A 436 -16.74 24.93 -19.60
C VAL A 436 -15.51 24.16 -20.07
N LEU A 437 -15.18 24.21 -21.37
CA LEU A 437 -13.94 23.62 -21.88
C LEU A 437 -12.69 24.24 -21.23
N ALA A 438 -12.67 25.57 -21.06
CA ALA A 438 -11.55 26.27 -20.45
C ALA A 438 -11.39 25.89 -18.96
N THR A 439 -12.50 25.80 -18.19
CA THR A 439 -12.46 25.39 -16.78
C THR A 439 -12.00 23.94 -16.64
N THR A 440 -12.54 23.03 -17.43
CA THR A 440 -12.15 21.62 -17.45
C THR A 440 -10.67 21.45 -17.81
N LEU A 441 -10.18 22.11 -18.87
CA LEU A 441 -8.77 22.08 -19.25
C LEU A 441 -7.86 22.72 -18.21
N SER A 442 -8.34 23.72 -17.47
CA SER A 442 -7.58 24.28 -16.33
C SER A 442 -7.40 23.26 -15.22
N ILE A 443 -8.43 22.49 -14.90
CA ILE A 443 -8.34 21.39 -13.93
C ILE A 443 -7.37 20.32 -14.42
N VAL A 444 -7.48 19.93 -15.69
CA VAL A 444 -6.52 18.98 -16.32
C VAL A 444 -5.10 19.51 -16.25
N ALA A 445 -4.88 20.79 -16.53
CA ALA A 445 -3.54 21.40 -16.49
C ALA A 445 -2.92 21.42 -15.08
N VAL A 446 -3.74 21.38 -14.03
CA VAL A 446 -3.27 21.29 -12.63
C VAL A 446 -2.95 19.84 -12.24
N PHE A 447 -3.83 18.87 -12.57
CA PHE A 447 -3.68 17.49 -12.11
C PHE A 447 -2.79 16.63 -13.03
N LEU A 448 -2.70 16.93 -14.31
CA LEU A 448 -1.87 16.18 -15.25
C LEU A 448 -0.38 16.18 -14.87
N PRO A 449 0.25 17.33 -14.51
CA PRO A 449 1.64 17.35 -14.05
C PRO A 449 1.88 16.52 -12.79
N ILE A 450 0.90 16.43 -11.88
CA ILE A 450 0.99 15.56 -10.69
C ILE A 450 1.12 14.10 -11.10
N GLY A 451 0.36 13.67 -12.13
CA GLY A 451 0.45 12.32 -12.68
C GLY A 451 1.80 12.00 -13.36
N PHE A 452 2.57 12.99 -13.77
CA PHE A 452 3.88 12.82 -14.41
C PHE A 452 5.06 13.26 -13.52
N MET A 453 4.83 13.48 -12.24
CA MET A 453 5.87 13.85 -11.29
C MET A 453 6.91 12.73 -11.15
N GLY A 454 8.19 13.07 -11.08
CA GLY A 454 9.28 12.11 -10.91
C GLY A 454 9.46 11.64 -9.47
N GLY A 455 10.27 10.60 -9.29
CA GLY A 455 10.63 10.05 -7.99
C GLY A 455 9.56 9.14 -7.38
N ILE A 456 9.79 8.73 -6.12
CA ILE A 456 8.89 7.81 -5.39
C ILE A 456 7.51 8.44 -5.20
N ILE A 457 7.47 9.71 -4.80
CA ILE A 457 6.21 10.46 -4.60
C ILE A 457 5.41 10.51 -5.90
N GLY A 458 6.08 10.74 -7.03
CA GLY A 458 5.43 10.75 -8.35
C GLY A 458 4.80 9.42 -8.72
N LYS A 459 5.45 8.30 -8.40
CA LYS A 459 4.87 6.95 -8.61
C LYS A 459 3.57 6.75 -7.81
N PHE A 460 3.52 7.22 -6.56
CA PHE A 460 2.29 7.17 -5.75
C PHE A 460 1.19 8.05 -6.32
N PHE A 461 1.51 9.28 -6.72
CA PHE A 461 0.53 10.25 -7.20
C PHE A 461 0.19 10.10 -8.69
N HIS A 462 0.87 9.21 -9.41
CA HIS A 462 0.56 8.91 -10.82
C HIS A 462 -0.90 8.47 -10.99
N GLU A 463 -1.33 7.48 -10.21
CA GLU A 463 -2.71 6.99 -10.26
C GLU A 463 -3.72 8.07 -9.85
N PHE A 464 -3.38 8.92 -8.87
CA PHE A 464 -4.22 10.04 -8.44
C PHE A 464 -4.45 11.04 -9.57
N GLY A 465 -3.36 11.56 -10.17
CA GLY A 465 -3.42 12.59 -11.19
C GLY A 465 -4.18 12.14 -12.44
N ILE A 466 -3.86 10.93 -12.92
CA ILE A 466 -4.50 10.38 -14.13
C ILE A 466 -5.97 10.03 -13.88
N THR A 467 -6.32 9.49 -12.70
CA THR A 467 -7.72 9.20 -12.33
C THR A 467 -8.54 10.48 -12.29
N MET A 468 -8.01 11.57 -11.70
CA MET A 468 -8.66 12.90 -11.70
C MET A 468 -8.88 13.42 -13.11
N VAL A 469 -7.85 13.39 -13.95
CA VAL A 469 -7.94 13.83 -15.36
C VAL A 469 -8.98 13.02 -16.11
N ALA A 470 -8.98 11.70 -15.98
CA ALA A 470 -9.96 10.83 -16.63
C ALA A 470 -11.39 11.15 -16.16
N ALA A 471 -11.61 11.30 -14.85
CA ALA A 471 -12.91 11.61 -14.28
C ALA A 471 -13.46 12.94 -14.85
N VAL A 472 -12.65 13.99 -14.84
CA VAL A 472 -13.06 15.34 -15.29
C VAL A 472 -13.33 15.37 -16.80
N LEU A 473 -12.51 14.70 -17.63
CA LEU A 473 -12.74 14.60 -19.07
C LEU A 473 -14.02 13.82 -19.40
N ILE A 474 -14.30 12.74 -18.67
CA ILE A 474 -15.55 11.98 -18.84
C ILE A 474 -16.75 12.84 -18.45
N SER A 475 -16.67 13.57 -17.32
CA SER A 475 -17.73 14.47 -16.89
C SER A 475 -18.06 15.52 -17.96
N MET A 476 -17.03 16.18 -18.48
CA MET A 476 -17.19 17.13 -19.59
C MET A 476 -17.88 16.49 -20.80
N PHE A 477 -17.45 15.29 -21.20
CA PHE A 477 -18.09 14.57 -22.28
C PHE A 477 -19.55 14.25 -22.03
N VAL A 478 -19.89 13.78 -20.81
CA VAL A 478 -21.27 13.47 -20.41
C VAL A 478 -22.10 14.76 -20.36
N SER A 479 -21.58 15.86 -19.81
CA SER A 479 -22.27 17.15 -19.70
C SER A 479 -22.57 17.78 -21.07
N PHE A 480 -21.71 17.57 -22.08
CA PHE A 480 -21.95 18.09 -23.43
C PHE A 480 -22.77 17.16 -24.34
N THR A 481 -23.05 15.94 -23.91
CA THR A 481 -23.77 14.96 -24.71
C THR A 481 -25.09 14.56 -24.09
N LEU A 482 -25.07 14.07 -22.84
CA LEU A 482 -26.25 13.55 -22.15
C LEU A 482 -27.22 14.66 -21.73
N ASP A 483 -26.70 15.68 -21.05
CA ASP A 483 -27.54 16.74 -20.49
C ASP A 483 -28.29 17.53 -21.58
N PRO A 484 -27.66 18.03 -22.66
CA PRO A 484 -28.40 18.69 -23.75
C PRO A 484 -29.40 17.77 -24.41
N MET A 485 -29.05 16.50 -24.64
CA MET A 485 -29.94 15.53 -25.26
C MET A 485 -31.18 15.25 -24.42
N LEU A 486 -31.00 14.94 -23.13
CA LEU A 486 -32.13 14.74 -22.21
C LEU A 486 -32.96 16.00 -22.05
N SER A 487 -32.34 17.19 -22.03
CA SER A 487 -33.02 18.47 -21.97
C SER A 487 -33.95 18.72 -23.19
N SER A 488 -33.52 18.25 -24.36
CA SER A 488 -34.31 18.40 -25.58
C SER A 488 -35.49 17.43 -25.68
N VAL A 489 -35.29 16.19 -25.15
CA VAL A 489 -36.30 15.11 -25.25
C VAL A 489 -37.27 15.14 -24.05
N TRP A 490 -36.75 15.36 -22.86
CA TRP A 490 -37.52 15.34 -21.61
C TRP A 490 -37.57 16.73 -20.97
N HIS A 491 -38.12 17.68 -21.74
CA HIS A 491 -38.28 19.06 -21.27
C HIS A 491 -39.32 19.18 -20.14
N ASP A 492 -39.18 20.24 -19.35
CA ASP A 492 -40.06 20.53 -18.22
C ASP A 492 -41.05 21.63 -18.59
N PRO A 493 -42.38 21.36 -18.67
CA PRO A 493 -43.39 22.37 -18.97
C PRO A 493 -43.51 23.43 -17.89
N GLU A 494 -43.04 23.19 -16.64
CA GLU A 494 -43.12 24.13 -15.54
C GLU A 494 -42.10 25.26 -15.71
N ILE A 495 -41.00 25.03 -16.38
CA ILE A 495 -39.99 26.03 -16.70
C ILE A 495 -40.55 27.12 -17.64
N GLU A 496 -41.42 26.73 -18.57
CA GLU A 496 -42.08 27.68 -19.50
C GLU A 496 -43.06 28.63 -18.78
N LYS A 497 -43.58 28.25 -17.60
CA LYS A 497 -44.59 29.02 -16.81
C LYS A 497 -43.99 29.95 -15.76
N HIS A 498 -42.68 29.94 -15.56
CA HIS A 498 -41.98 30.75 -14.55
C HIS A 498 -41.98 32.26 -14.87
N GLY A 499 -43.05 32.81 -15.32
CA GLY A 499 -43.31 34.24 -15.52
C GLY A 499 -44.79 34.61 -15.26
N GLN A 500 -45.63 33.61 -15.02
CA GLN A 500 -47.05 33.85 -14.73
C GLN A 500 -47.38 33.27 -13.34
N HIS A 501 -47.61 34.13 -12.36
CA HIS A 501 -48.08 33.75 -11.03
C HIS A 501 -49.44 33.05 -11.13
N ALA A 502 -49.47 31.77 -11.40
CA ALA A 502 -50.65 30.94 -11.27
C ALA A 502 -50.83 30.52 -9.79
N ALA A 503 -52.07 30.58 -9.29
CA ALA A 503 -52.39 30.19 -7.91
C ALA A 503 -51.99 28.73 -7.64
N PRO A 504 -51.49 28.39 -6.43
CA PRO A 504 -51.00 27.04 -6.09
C PRO A 504 -52.14 26.01 -6.18
N VAL A 505 -52.05 25.10 -7.15
CA VAL A 505 -53.12 24.12 -7.46
C VAL A 505 -52.81 22.73 -6.88
N THR A 506 -51.55 22.40 -6.55
CA THR A 506 -51.14 21.08 -6.10
C THR A 506 -50.64 21.05 -4.64
N LEU A 507 -50.73 19.85 -4.01
CA LEU A 507 -50.13 19.59 -2.68
C LEU A 507 -48.61 19.86 -2.66
N TYR A 508 -47.95 19.73 -3.79
CA TYR A 508 -46.55 20.08 -4.02
C TYR A 508 -46.31 21.58 -3.79
N ASP A 509 -47.13 22.44 -4.38
CA ASP A 509 -47.00 23.89 -4.26
C ASP A 509 -47.23 24.38 -2.82
N LYS A 510 -48.01 23.67 -2.01
CA LYS A 510 -48.32 24.04 -0.62
C LYS A 510 -47.20 23.70 0.38
N THR A 511 -46.36 22.69 0.08
CA THR A 511 -45.32 22.21 0.97
C THR A 511 -43.92 22.58 0.46
N ILE A 512 -43.50 22.03 -0.66
CA ILE A 512 -42.19 22.22 -1.28
C ILE A 512 -42.10 23.61 -1.92
N GLY A 513 -43.18 24.09 -2.58
CA GLY A 513 -43.26 25.43 -3.17
C GLY A 513 -43.10 26.59 -2.17
N ARG A 514 -43.37 26.36 -0.86
CA ARG A 514 -43.08 27.36 0.18
C ARG A 514 -41.57 27.44 0.48
N VAL A 515 -40.86 26.31 0.46
CA VAL A 515 -39.40 26.24 0.70
C VAL A 515 -38.68 26.83 -0.51
N THR A 516 -39.04 26.40 -1.73
CA THR A 516 -38.44 26.93 -2.96
C THR A 516 -38.71 28.43 -3.10
N GLY A 517 -39.96 28.92 -2.85
CA GLY A 517 -40.27 30.35 -2.90
C GLY A 517 -39.59 31.20 -1.80
N TRP A 518 -39.20 30.60 -0.67
CA TRP A 518 -38.31 31.26 0.29
C TRP A 518 -36.89 31.34 -0.25
N PHE A 519 -36.40 30.25 -0.88
CA PHE A 519 -35.06 30.17 -1.49
C PHE A 519 -34.95 31.16 -2.68
N ASP A 520 -35.97 31.24 -3.55
CA ASP A 520 -36.02 32.20 -4.66
C ASP A 520 -35.88 33.64 -4.16
N ARG A 521 -36.61 34.00 -3.10
CA ARG A 521 -36.49 35.33 -2.46
C ARG A 521 -35.11 35.60 -1.87
N LEU A 522 -34.48 34.57 -1.29
CA LEU A 522 -33.11 34.65 -0.80
C LEU A 522 -32.13 34.88 -1.95
N GLN A 523 -32.32 34.15 -3.05
CA GLN A 523 -31.51 34.28 -4.25
C GLN A 523 -31.63 35.64 -4.91
N ASP A 524 -32.87 36.18 -5.01
CA ASP A 524 -33.12 37.51 -5.52
C ASP A 524 -32.44 38.58 -4.64
N SER A 525 -32.57 38.49 -3.33
CA SER A 525 -31.90 39.39 -2.39
C SER A 525 -30.37 39.32 -2.48
N MET A 526 -29.80 38.10 -2.64
CA MET A 526 -28.36 37.91 -2.86
C MET A 526 -27.92 38.53 -4.19
N THR A 527 -28.71 38.35 -5.23
CA THR A 527 -28.44 38.91 -6.58
C THR A 527 -28.43 40.43 -6.56
N GLU A 528 -29.40 41.06 -5.90
CA GLU A 528 -29.45 42.52 -5.72
C GLU A 528 -28.25 43.05 -4.93
N SER A 529 -27.90 42.37 -3.83
CA SER A 529 -26.73 42.67 -3.00
C SER A 529 -25.43 42.56 -3.81
N TYR A 530 -25.28 41.45 -4.60
CA TYR A 530 -24.15 41.24 -5.48
C TYR A 530 -24.05 42.31 -6.57
N GLN A 531 -25.16 42.67 -7.22
CA GLN A 531 -25.16 43.73 -8.20
C GLN A 531 -24.72 45.06 -7.60
N GLY A 532 -25.16 45.36 -6.35
CA GLY A 532 -24.74 46.54 -5.60
C GLY A 532 -23.22 46.53 -5.35
N ALA A 533 -22.69 45.43 -4.85
CA ALA A 533 -21.27 45.25 -4.61
C ALA A 533 -20.44 45.34 -5.91
N LEU A 534 -20.92 44.73 -7.00
CA LEU A 534 -20.24 44.75 -8.29
C LEU A 534 -20.22 46.20 -8.88
N ARG A 535 -21.35 46.92 -8.83
CA ARG A 535 -21.40 48.33 -9.26
C ARG A 535 -20.43 49.20 -8.45
N TRP A 536 -20.36 48.99 -7.12
CA TRP A 536 -19.44 49.70 -6.25
C TRP A 536 -17.98 49.36 -6.60
N SER A 537 -17.65 48.07 -6.78
CA SER A 537 -16.33 47.60 -7.14
C SER A 537 -15.83 48.15 -8.48
N LEU A 538 -16.71 48.15 -9.50
CA LEU A 538 -16.40 48.69 -10.81
C LEU A 538 -16.23 50.20 -10.82
N LYS A 539 -16.99 50.90 -9.95
CA LYS A 539 -16.91 52.36 -9.80
C LYS A 539 -15.65 52.79 -9.03
N HIS A 540 -15.21 51.96 -8.04
CA HIS A 540 -14.09 52.28 -7.15
C HIS A 540 -12.93 51.27 -7.30
N LYS A 541 -12.38 51.14 -8.51
CA LYS A 541 -11.37 50.14 -8.85
C LYS A 541 -10.14 50.15 -7.94
N LEU A 542 -9.63 51.36 -7.57
CA LEU A 542 -8.47 51.50 -6.68
C LEU A 542 -8.80 51.07 -5.22
N ALA A 543 -10.03 51.38 -4.74
CA ALA A 543 -10.46 50.94 -3.41
C ALA A 543 -10.59 49.41 -3.38
N THR A 544 -11.15 48.79 -4.43
CA THR A 544 -11.26 47.33 -4.54
C THR A 544 -9.87 46.66 -4.52
N LEU A 545 -8.93 47.21 -5.29
CA LEU A 545 -7.53 46.73 -5.28
C LEU A 545 -6.89 46.91 -3.90
N GLY A 546 -7.14 48.04 -3.23
CA GLY A 546 -6.68 48.32 -1.87
C GLY A 546 -7.23 47.34 -0.83
N VAL A 547 -8.52 47.00 -0.91
CA VAL A 547 -9.15 45.97 -0.05
C VAL A 547 -8.55 44.61 -0.30
N ALA A 548 -8.40 44.22 -1.55
CA ALA A 548 -7.78 42.92 -1.92
C ALA A 548 -6.35 42.82 -1.39
N LEU A 549 -5.55 43.88 -1.55
CA LEU A 549 -4.16 43.92 -1.05
C LEU A 549 -4.14 43.90 0.48
N ALA A 550 -5.01 44.66 1.15
CA ALA A 550 -5.11 44.68 2.62
C ALA A 550 -5.53 43.31 3.18
N THR A 551 -6.46 42.64 2.52
CA THR A 551 -6.87 41.27 2.89
C THR A 551 -5.73 40.29 2.71
N PHE A 552 -4.99 40.36 1.60
CA PHE A 552 -3.80 39.54 1.34
C PHE A 552 -2.71 39.77 2.40
N VAL A 553 -2.34 41.02 2.66
CA VAL A 553 -1.37 41.38 3.69
C VAL A 553 -1.85 40.96 5.08
N GLY A 554 -3.13 41.19 5.38
CA GLY A 554 -3.77 40.76 6.65
C GLY A 554 -3.68 39.24 6.85
N SER A 555 -3.87 38.43 5.79
CA SER A 555 -3.78 36.98 5.87
C SER A 555 -2.37 36.52 6.23
N LEU A 556 -1.32 37.23 5.79
CA LEU A 556 0.06 36.92 6.15
C LEU A 556 0.32 37.13 7.65
N PHE A 557 -0.36 38.08 8.31
CA PHE A 557 -0.27 38.29 9.77
C PHE A 557 -1.00 37.21 10.57
N VAL A 558 -1.95 36.50 9.98
CA VAL A 558 -2.65 35.37 10.61
C VAL A 558 -1.82 34.08 10.52
N LEU A 559 -0.90 33.99 9.56
CA LEU A 559 -0.03 32.81 9.37
C LEU A 559 0.71 32.36 10.64
N PRO A 560 1.30 33.26 11.46
CA PRO A 560 1.97 32.85 12.70
C PRO A 560 1.00 32.39 13.82
N LEU A 561 -0.30 32.72 13.71
CA LEU A 561 -1.32 32.29 14.66
C LEU A 561 -1.86 30.88 14.36
N LEU A 562 -1.70 30.42 13.13
CA LEU A 562 -1.92 29.02 12.75
C LEU A 562 -0.77 28.19 13.31
N GLY A 563 -1.06 27.40 14.33
CA GLY A 563 -0.10 26.65 15.11
C GLY A 563 1.06 26.04 14.29
N THR A 564 2.23 26.07 14.88
CA THR A 564 3.58 25.84 14.34
C THR A 564 3.86 24.50 13.63
N VAL A 565 2.91 23.63 13.40
CA VAL A 565 3.14 22.34 12.76
C VAL A 565 3.59 22.50 11.30
N LEU A 566 3.06 23.48 10.59
CA LEU A 566 3.45 23.68 9.17
C LEU A 566 4.74 24.53 9.04
N VAL A 567 4.96 25.48 9.96
CA VAL A 567 6.13 26.36 9.93
C VAL A 567 7.39 25.63 10.41
N ALA A 568 7.26 24.69 11.34
CA ALA A 568 8.38 23.86 11.80
C ALA A 568 8.98 22.98 10.70
N VAL A 569 8.21 22.60 9.69
CA VAL A 569 8.72 21.83 8.54
C VAL A 569 9.59 22.68 7.61
N PHE A 570 9.36 23.99 7.54
CA PHE A 570 10.06 24.89 6.61
C PHE A 570 11.12 25.79 7.27
N THR A 571 11.14 25.94 8.59
CA THR A 571 11.99 26.94 9.27
C THR A 571 12.87 26.40 10.38
N SER A 572 12.80 25.11 10.74
CA SER A 572 13.72 24.54 11.72
C SER A 572 15.11 24.41 11.09
N PRO A 573 16.14 25.13 11.58
CA PRO A 573 17.51 24.81 11.24
C PRO A 573 17.82 23.41 11.76
N PRO A 574 18.66 22.62 11.09
CA PRO A 574 19.03 21.29 11.57
C PRO A 574 19.59 21.42 12.99
N SER A 575 18.88 20.85 13.97
CA SER A 575 19.33 20.84 15.35
C SER A 575 20.56 19.95 15.44
N THR A 576 21.71 20.56 15.66
CA THR A 576 23.02 19.92 15.89
C THR A 576 23.17 19.32 17.28
N SER A 577 22.10 18.94 17.96
CA SER A 577 22.16 18.30 19.28
C SER A 577 21.19 17.13 19.35
N SER A 578 21.58 15.99 18.75
CA SER A 578 21.14 14.71 19.26
C SER A 578 22.00 14.40 20.51
N PRO A 579 21.40 14.08 21.68
CA PRO A 579 22.18 13.58 22.81
C PRO A 579 22.88 12.29 22.37
N PRO A 580 24.12 12.04 22.80
CA PRO A 580 24.82 10.81 22.44
C PRO A 580 24.01 9.62 22.96
N MET A 581 23.68 8.70 22.07
CA MET A 581 23.08 7.42 22.46
C MET A 581 24.08 6.74 23.41
N ALA A 582 23.64 6.56 24.65
CA ALA A 582 24.41 5.78 25.62
C ALA A 582 24.61 4.37 25.07
N PRO A 583 25.80 3.78 25.18
CA PRO A 583 26.05 2.43 24.68
C PRO A 583 25.14 1.45 25.40
N VAL A 584 24.56 0.53 24.64
CA VAL A 584 23.61 -0.49 25.10
C VAL A 584 24.16 -1.37 26.24
N SER A 585 25.49 -1.36 26.47
CA SER A 585 26.16 -2.02 27.59
C SER A 585 25.84 -1.44 28.98
N ALA A 586 25.25 -0.24 29.05
CA ALA A 586 24.88 0.38 30.35
C ALA A 586 23.52 -0.10 30.89
N LEU A 587 22.68 -0.76 30.06
CA LEU A 587 21.35 -1.23 30.44
C LEU A 587 21.33 -2.61 31.14
N PHE A 588 22.48 -3.28 31.24
CA PHE A 588 22.58 -4.61 31.87
C PHE A 588 23.18 -4.60 33.30
N LYS A 589 23.41 -3.43 33.91
CA LYS A 589 23.94 -3.33 35.29
C LYS A 589 23.09 -2.42 36.17
N SER A 590 21.81 -2.74 36.38
CA SER A 590 21.11 -2.22 37.56
C SER A 590 20.09 -3.24 38.05
N ASN A 591 20.47 -4.00 39.06
CA ASN A 591 19.52 -4.68 39.94
C ASN A 591 18.87 -3.60 40.84
N ALA A 592 17.69 -3.15 40.50
CA ALA A 592 16.79 -2.42 41.36
C ALA A 592 15.36 -2.89 41.15
N PRO A 593 14.55 -3.06 42.22
CA PRO A 593 13.23 -3.69 42.12
C PRO A 593 12.22 -2.76 41.46
N MET A 594 11.47 -3.29 40.50
CA MET A 594 10.31 -2.65 39.90
C MET A 594 9.18 -2.51 40.91
N ASN A 595 8.79 -1.27 41.22
CA ASN A 595 7.45 -0.97 41.71
C ASN A 595 6.97 0.36 41.09
N ALA A 596 5.84 0.25 40.39
CA ALA A 596 4.81 1.24 40.11
C ALA A 596 5.13 2.45 39.24
N ALA A 597 4.62 2.44 38.01
CA ALA A 597 4.06 3.60 37.32
C ALA A 597 3.03 3.19 36.23
N PRO A 598 2.05 4.04 35.90
CA PRO A 598 0.79 3.63 35.30
C PRO A 598 0.83 3.46 33.78
N ALA A 599 -0.14 2.68 33.29
CA ALA A 599 -0.37 2.34 31.91
C ALA A 599 -0.61 3.58 31.01
N THR A 600 0.25 3.73 30.02
CA THR A 600 -0.08 4.40 28.76
C THR A 600 0.34 3.50 27.63
N GLU A 601 -0.61 3.20 26.76
CA GLU A 601 -0.49 2.36 25.58
C GLU A 601 0.62 2.84 24.64
N ASN A 602 1.66 2.03 24.49
CA ASN A 602 2.59 2.16 23.38
C ASN A 602 3.06 0.78 22.93
N TRP A 603 2.54 0.36 21.81
CA TRP A 603 2.90 -0.87 21.12
C TRP A 603 4.28 -0.69 20.46
N VAL A 604 5.29 -1.35 20.98
CA VAL A 604 6.60 -1.44 20.33
C VAL A 604 6.85 -2.90 19.96
N LEU A 605 6.54 -3.23 18.70
CA LEU A 605 7.07 -4.43 18.05
C LEU A 605 8.54 -4.13 17.65
N LYS A 606 9.50 -4.56 18.45
CA LYS A 606 10.89 -4.67 18.04
C LYS A 606 11.11 -6.04 17.42
N SER A 607 10.89 -6.14 16.12
CA SER A 607 11.44 -7.23 15.33
C SER A 607 12.85 -6.81 14.88
N ALA A 608 13.87 -7.39 15.48
CA ALA A 608 15.20 -7.37 14.92
C ALA A 608 15.30 -8.46 13.85
N ALA A 609 14.50 -8.34 12.81
CA ALA A 609 14.62 -9.14 11.61
C ALA A 609 14.64 -8.20 10.41
N LEU A 610 15.62 -8.35 9.57
CA LEU A 610 16.03 -7.62 8.39
C LEU A 610 14.96 -7.47 7.27
N ALA A 611 13.72 -7.18 7.59
CA ALA A 611 12.66 -6.95 6.61
C ALA A 611 11.82 -5.68 6.84
N ASN A 612 12.03 -4.91 7.93
CA ASN A 612 11.21 -3.75 8.23
C ASN A 612 12.06 -2.50 8.47
N CYS A 613 12.49 -1.86 7.40
CA CYS A 613 12.87 -0.45 7.48
C CYS A 613 11.57 0.38 7.37
N PRO A 614 11.11 1.07 8.41
CA PRO A 614 9.94 1.94 8.31
C PRO A 614 10.24 3.07 7.34
N LEU A 615 9.23 3.44 6.52
CA LEU A 615 9.29 4.58 5.59
C LEU A 615 9.71 5.89 6.27
N ASP A 616 9.47 6.02 7.58
CA ASP A 616 9.90 7.16 8.38
C ASP A 616 11.42 7.24 8.55
N ALA A 617 12.15 6.13 8.52
CA ALA A 617 13.62 6.13 8.52
C ALA A 617 14.18 6.51 7.14
N LEU A 618 13.50 6.21 6.07
CA LEU A 618 13.84 6.67 4.71
C LEU A 618 13.52 8.17 4.55
N ALA A 619 12.40 8.65 5.09
CA ALA A 619 12.06 10.08 5.07
C ALA A 619 13.02 10.93 5.92
N SER A 620 13.49 10.43 7.06
CA SER A 620 14.45 11.14 7.92
C SER A 620 15.89 11.11 7.37
N ALA A 621 16.25 10.16 6.52
CA ALA A 621 17.52 10.14 5.81
C ALA A 621 17.57 11.14 4.64
N TRP A 622 16.41 11.45 4.04
CA TRP A 622 16.32 12.40 2.92
C TRP A 622 16.40 13.87 3.34
N SER A 623 16.13 14.21 4.59
CA SER A 623 16.22 15.59 5.09
C SER A 623 17.63 16.05 5.44
N ARG A 624 18.68 15.23 5.23
CA ARG A 624 20.08 15.54 5.61
C ARG A 624 21.07 15.57 4.46
N VAL A 625 20.67 16.01 3.29
CA VAL A 625 21.63 16.28 2.21
C VAL A 625 21.63 17.77 1.93
N GLU A 626 22.57 18.48 2.55
CA GLU A 626 22.96 19.81 2.09
C GLU A 626 23.77 19.70 0.78
N PRO A 627 23.53 20.57 -0.20
CA PRO A 627 24.39 20.71 -1.38
C PRO A 627 25.53 21.69 -1.04
N GLY A 628 26.73 21.17 -0.94
CA GLY A 628 27.93 22.00 -1.05
C GLY A 628 28.96 21.91 0.03
N LEU A 629 29.94 21.02 -0.13
CA LEU A 629 31.31 21.27 0.31
C LEU A 629 32.29 20.55 -0.63
N PRO A 630 33.40 21.20 -1.05
CA PRO A 630 34.30 20.65 -2.05
C PRO A 630 35.28 19.64 -1.45
N PHE A 631 35.64 18.67 -2.28
CA PHE A 631 36.70 17.69 -2.03
C PHE A 631 38.04 18.31 -1.59
N ARG A 632 38.58 17.76 -0.53
CA ARG A 632 40.00 17.45 -0.35
C ARG A 632 40.15 16.05 0.20
#